data_15cae271f11cbab71263252cc20b68a0
#
_entry.id   15cae271f11cbab71263252cc20b68a0
#
_cell.length_a   1.000
_cell.length_b   1.000
_cell.length_c   1.000
_cell.angle_alpha   90.00
_cell.angle_beta   90.00
_cell.angle_gamma   90.00
#
_symmetry.space_group_name_H-M   'P 1'
#
loop_
_entity.id
_entity.type
_entity.pdbx_description
1 polymer ?
#
loop_
_entity_poly.entity_id
_entity_poly.type
_entity_poly.pdbx_seq_one_letter_code
_entity_poly.pdbx_strand_id
1 'polypeptide(L)'
;MSLSINCVLIGGNLTRDPELKFLPDGTAVCNFNVVVNEKYTDKKGEKKENVCFVEVVAWKKTAELAAEYLRKGSPVVVEGKLAQDNWEDKETGKKRSKTKLTASKVHFVGPKSEVPVVVPDMDTPSGEDLV
;
A
#
# COMPACT_ATOMS: atom_id res chain seq x y z
N MET A 1 -1.61 -10.95 31.07
CA MET A 1 -0.92 -11.17 29.78
C MET A 1 -1.58 -10.36 28.69
N SER A 2 -0.83 -9.70 27.87
CA SER A 2 -1.42 -8.98 26.74
C SER A 2 -0.93 -9.59 25.44
N LEU A 3 -1.83 -9.62 24.47
CA LEU A 3 -1.53 -10.14 23.16
C LEU A 3 -1.40 -8.94 22.22
N SER A 4 -0.39 -8.95 21.39
CA SER A 4 -0.17 -7.85 20.46
C SER A 4 0.27 -8.40 19.09
N ILE A 5 -0.64 -8.39 18.14
CA ILE A 5 -0.36 -8.81 16.79
C ILE A 5 -0.91 -7.75 15.86
N ASN A 6 -0.11 -7.28 14.95
CA ASN A 6 -0.52 -6.27 13.99
C ASN A 6 0.15 -6.58 12.67
N CYS A 7 -0.54 -7.27 11.80
CA CYS A 7 0.01 -7.69 10.53
C CYS A 7 -1.07 -7.59 9.46
N VAL A 8 -0.78 -6.87 8.40
CA VAL A 8 -1.73 -6.66 7.32
C VAL A 8 -1.05 -7.01 6.00
N LEU A 9 -1.74 -7.74 5.16
CA LEU A 9 -1.26 -8.08 3.84
C LEU A 9 -2.37 -7.72 2.86
N ILE A 10 -2.10 -6.82 1.94
CA ILE A 10 -3.09 -6.44 0.93
C ILE A 10 -2.46 -6.46 -0.43
N GLY A 11 -3.29 -6.70 -1.43
CA GLY A 11 -2.85 -6.63 -2.82
C GLY A 11 -3.87 -5.87 -3.62
N GLY A 12 -3.43 -4.99 -4.47
CA GLY A 12 -4.32 -4.19 -5.29
C GLY A 12 -3.53 -3.33 -6.25
N ASN A 13 -4.17 -2.27 -6.69
CA ASN A 13 -3.54 -1.39 -7.69
C ASN A 13 -3.49 0.03 -7.16
N LEU A 14 -2.46 0.77 -7.55
CA LEU A 14 -2.34 2.16 -7.14
C LEU A 14 -3.38 3.00 -7.84
N THR A 15 -3.99 3.93 -7.12
CA THR A 15 -4.99 4.81 -7.70
C THR A 15 -4.36 6.01 -8.38
N ARG A 16 -3.12 6.33 -8.01
CA ARG A 16 -2.39 7.43 -8.62
C ARG A 16 -0.90 7.21 -8.37
N ASP A 17 -0.07 8.04 -8.94
CA ASP A 17 1.37 7.92 -8.75
C ASP A 17 1.73 8.12 -7.29
N PRO A 18 2.71 7.39 -6.79
CA PRO A 18 3.14 7.57 -5.40
C PRO A 18 3.79 8.92 -5.18
N GLU A 19 3.62 9.47 -4.00
CA GLU A 19 4.18 10.77 -3.66
C GLU A 19 5.35 10.58 -2.71
N LEU A 20 6.53 10.94 -3.17
CA LEU A 20 7.75 10.80 -2.37
C LEU A 20 8.09 12.15 -1.75
N LYS A 21 8.37 12.14 -0.45
CA LYS A 21 8.78 13.34 0.26
C LYS A 21 9.97 13.01 1.14
N PHE A 22 10.71 14.04 1.49
CA PHE A 22 11.83 13.88 2.40
C PHE A 22 11.60 14.74 3.63
N LEU A 23 11.83 14.16 4.80
CA LEU A 23 11.73 14.90 6.04
C LEU A 23 12.97 15.79 6.22
N PRO A 24 12.93 16.74 7.14
CA PRO A 24 14.08 17.63 7.34
C PRO A 24 15.39 16.90 7.64
N ASP A 25 15.31 15.71 8.22
CA ASP A 25 16.52 14.93 8.50
C ASP A 25 16.95 14.08 7.30
N GLY A 26 16.27 14.19 6.17
CA GLY A 26 16.62 13.43 4.97
C GLY A 26 15.93 12.09 4.83
N THR A 27 15.06 11.73 5.76
CA THR A 27 14.38 10.44 5.70
C THR A 27 13.32 10.47 4.59
N ALA A 28 13.34 9.46 3.73
CA ALA A 28 12.37 9.37 2.64
C ALA A 28 11.05 8.79 3.15
N VAL A 29 9.94 9.37 2.72
CA VAL A 29 8.60 8.90 3.05
C VAL A 29 7.79 8.91 1.77
N CYS A 30 7.13 7.82 1.47
CA CYS A 30 6.32 7.71 0.27
C CYS A 30 4.90 7.35 0.64
N ASN A 31 3.95 8.13 0.14
CA ASN A 31 2.54 7.88 0.37
C ASN A 31 1.90 7.44 -0.93
N PHE A 32 1.09 6.41 -0.87
CA PHE A 32 0.31 6.00 -2.03
C PHE A 32 -0.97 5.31 -1.57
N ASN A 33 -1.95 5.29 -2.45
CA ASN A 33 -3.22 4.65 -2.14
C ASN A 33 -3.38 3.43 -3.01
N VAL A 34 -3.84 2.35 -2.40
CA VAL A 34 -4.06 1.09 -3.09
C VAL A 34 -5.54 0.81 -3.06
N VAL A 35 -6.11 0.48 -4.20
CA VAL A 35 -7.50 0.09 -4.28
C VAL A 35 -7.56 -1.43 -4.38
N VAL A 36 -8.37 -2.03 -3.52
CA VAL A 36 -8.56 -3.47 -3.51
C VAL A 36 -10.00 -3.72 -3.96
N ASN A 37 -10.16 -4.41 -5.07
CA ASN A 37 -11.47 -4.73 -5.59
C ASN A 37 -11.75 -6.20 -5.33
N GLU A 38 -12.83 -6.46 -4.62
CA GLU A 38 -13.21 -7.84 -4.34
C GLU A 38 -14.55 -8.13 -4.98
N LYS A 39 -14.61 -9.14 -5.81
CA LYS A 39 -15.84 -9.53 -6.49
C LYS A 39 -16.46 -10.69 -5.75
N TYR A 40 -17.75 -10.64 -5.59
CA TYR A 40 -18.46 -11.73 -4.93
C TYR A 40 -19.84 -11.89 -5.54
N THR A 41 -20.46 -13.03 -5.28
CA THR A 41 -21.81 -13.31 -5.75
C THR A 41 -22.72 -13.29 -4.54
N ASP A 42 -23.80 -12.51 -4.60
CA ASP A 42 -24.70 -12.42 -3.46
C ASP A 42 -25.65 -13.61 -3.45
N LYS A 43 -26.56 -13.63 -2.49
CA LYS A 43 -27.49 -14.74 -2.32
C LYS A 43 -28.45 -14.90 -3.47
N LYS A 44 -28.65 -13.83 -4.24
CA LYS A 44 -29.54 -13.88 -5.40
C LYS A 44 -28.83 -14.28 -6.67
N GLY A 45 -27.55 -14.58 -6.58
CA GLY A 45 -26.78 -14.95 -7.75
C GLY A 45 -26.24 -13.77 -8.54
N GLU A 46 -26.39 -12.56 -8.03
CA GLU A 46 -25.88 -11.39 -8.72
C GLU A 46 -24.43 -11.15 -8.37
N LYS A 47 -23.65 -10.74 -9.35
CA LYS A 47 -22.24 -10.42 -9.12
C LYS A 47 -22.14 -9.01 -8.58
N LYS A 48 -21.43 -8.88 -7.49
CA LYS A 48 -21.21 -7.60 -6.83
C LYS A 48 -19.72 -7.36 -6.61
N GLU A 49 -19.38 -6.12 -6.33
CA GLU A 49 -17.99 -5.76 -6.12
C GLU A 49 -17.88 -4.85 -4.91
N ASN A 50 -16.94 -5.17 -4.04
CA ASN A 50 -16.57 -4.29 -2.93
C ASN A 50 -15.26 -3.62 -3.28
N VAL A 51 -15.19 -2.33 -3.03
CA VAL A 51 -13.99 -1.56 -3.31
C VAL A 51 -13.48 -0.99 -1.99
N CYS A 52 -12.22 -1.23 -1.70
CA CYS A 52 -11.61 -0.72 -0.49
C CYS A 52 -10.38 0.10 -0.86
N PHE A 53 -10.29 1.32 -0.35
CA PHE A 53 -9.14 2.17 -0.59
C PHE A 53 -8.30 2.19 0.68
N VAL A 54 -7.02 1.87 0.53
CA VAL A 54 -6.11 1.81 1.67
C VAL A 54 -4.98 2.80 1.46
N GLU A 55 -4.75 3.66 2.42
CA GLU A 55 -3.63 4.59 2.36
C GLU A 55 -2.41 3.90 2.92
N VAL A 56 -1.32 3.90 2.15
CA VAL A 56 -0.09 3.22 2.53
C VAL A 56 1.02 4.25 2.69
N VAL A 57 1.80 4.11 3.75
CA VAL A 57 2.96 4.97 3.98
C VAL A 57 4.17 4.08 4.05
N ALA A 58 5.17 4.34 3.23
CA ALA A 58 6.44 3.61 3.25
C ALA A 58 7.56 4.55 3.69
N TRP A 59 8.57 3.99 4.33
CA TRP A 59 9.66 4.78 4.90
C TRP A 59 11.01 4.31 4.38
N LYS A 60 11.95 5.24 4.31
CA LYS A 60 13.35 4.95 4.00
C LYS A 60 13.49 4.26 2.66
N LYS A 61 14.22 3.17 2.61
CA LYS A 61 14.48 2.49 1.35
C LYS A 61 13.21 1.95 0.70
N THR A 62 12.26 1.48 1.48
CA THR A 62 10.99 1.03 0.95
C THR A 62 10.28 2.17 0.24
N ALA A 63 10.36 3.39 0.79
CA ALA A 63 9.78 4.57 0.17
C ALA A 63 10.43 4.87 -1.17
N GLU A 64 11.75 4.81 -1.22
CA GLU A 64 12.47 5.10 -2.45
C GLU A 64 12.14 4.08 -3.53
N LEU A 65 12.07 2.81 -3.18
CA LEU A 65 11.74 1.77 -4.13
C LEU A 65 10.31 1.91 -4.64
N ALA A 66 9.38 2.23 -3.75
CA ALA A 66 8.00 2.41 -4.16
C ALA A 66 7.87 3.57 -5.14
N ALA A 67 8.54 4.68 -4.86
CA ALA A 67 8.48 5.83 -5.74
C ALA A 67 9.13 5.55 -7.08
N GLU A 68 10.15 4.72 -7.09
CA GLU A 68 10.86 4.42 -8.31
C GLU A 68 10.10 3.46 -9.22
N TYR A 69 9.49 2.43 -8.66
CA TYR A 69 8.91 1.37 -9.47
C TYR A 69 7.39 1.40 -9.61
N LEU A 70 6.68 2.11 -8.77
CA LEU A 70 5.24 2.13 -8.83
C LEU A 70 4.72 3.36 -9.59
N ARG A 71 3.62 3.19 -10.28
CA ARG A 71 2.93 4.27 -10.98
C ARG A 71 1.44 4.03 -10.84
N LYS A 72 0.64 5.02 -11.23
CA LYS A 72 -0.80 4.89 -11.24
C LYS A 72 -1.17 3.60 -11.98
N GLY A 73 -2.00 2.78 -11.36
CA GLY A 73 -2.45 1.54 -11.96
C GLY A 73 -1.56 0.34 -11.72
N SER A 74 -0.37 0.53 -11.15
CA SER A 74 0.54 -0.59 -10.91
C SER A 74 -0.04 -1.55 -9.89
N PRO A 75 0.05 -2.85 -10.14
CA PRO A 75 -0.34 -3.83 -9.12
C PRO A 75 0.76 -3.95 -8.08
N VAL A 76 0.37 -4.15 -6.84
CA VAL A 76 1.33 -4.20 -5.75
C VAL A 76 0.77 -5.04 -4.62
N VAL A 77 1.65 -5.70 -3.89
CA VAL A 77 1.30 -6.39 -2.66
C VAL A 77 2.07 -5.71 -1.54
N VAL A 78 1.37 -5.28 -0.51
CA VAL A 78 1.97 -4.56 0.60
C VAL A 78 1.78 -5.34 1.88
N GLU A 79 2.85 -5.51 2.60
CA GLU A 79 2.84 -6.18 3.89
C GLU A 79 3.26 -5.16 4.94
N GLY A 80 2.49 -5.04 5.99
CA GLY A 80 2.83 -4.05 7.02
C GLY A 80 1.94 -4.10 8.23
N LYS A 81 1.80 -2.96 8.87
CA LYS A 81 1.04 -2.83 10.10
C LYS A 81 0.03 -1.72 9.99
N LEU A 82 -1.09 -1.87 10.67
CA LEU A 82 -2.04 -0.78 10.76
C LEU A 82 -1.50 0.25 11.73
N ALA A 83 -1.58 1.50 11.34
CA ALA A 83 -1.20 2.59 12.22
C ALA A 83 -2.37 3.56 12.29
N GLN A 84 -2.56 4.15 13.42
CA GLN A 84 -3.66 5.07 13.62
C GLN A 84 -3.12 6.40 14.13
N ASP A 85 -3.44 7.46 13.42
CA ASP A 85 -3.08 8.80 13.84
C ASP A 85 -4.30 9.41 14.52
N ASN A 86 -4.11 10.00 15.67
CA ASN A 86 -5.18 10.67 16.39
C ASN A 86 -4.81 12.12 16.58
N TRP A 87 -5.77 13.01 16.34
CA TRP A 87 -5.53 14.43 16.54
C TRP A 87 -6.84 15.11 16.86
N GLU A 88 -6.75 16.34 17.32
CA GLU A 88 -7.92 17.12 17.64
C GLU A 88 -8.08 18.19 16.61
N ASP A 89 -9.30 18.33 16.07
CA ASP A 89 -9.58 19.34 15.07
C ASP A 89 -9.60 20.69 15.75
N LYS A 90 -8.74 21.59 15.33
CA LYS A 90 -8.63 22.89 15.97
C LYS A 90 -9.86 23.76 15.78
N GLU A 91 -10.61 23.54 14.73
CA GLU A 91 -11.77 24.35 14.48
C GLU A 91 -13.00 23.88 15.25
N THR A 92 -13.19 22.61 15.38
CA THR A 92 -14.39 22.07 16.02
C THR A 92 -14.12 21.48 17.38
N GLY A 93 -12.86 21.26 17.74
CA GLY A 93 -12.49 20.61 18.99
C GLY A 93 -12.79 19.13 19.03
N LYS A 94 -13.19 18.56 17.91
CA LYS A 94 -13.51 17.14 17.87
C LYS A 94 -12.26 16.31 17.69
N LYS A 95 -12.23 15.15 18.34
CA LYS A 95 -11.14 14.23 18.17
C LYS A 95 -11.32 13.49 16.87
N ARG A 96 -10.26 13.39 16.11
CA ARG A 96 -10.30 12.68 14.84
C ARG A 96 -9.23 11.61 14.80
N SER A 97 -9.48 10.58 14.01
CA SER A 97 -8.50 9.53 13.84
C SER A 97 -8.45 9.12 12.38
N LYS A 98 -7.31 8.61 11.97
CA LYS A 98 -7.14 8.13 10.62
C LYS A 98 -6.31 6.87 10.67
N THR A 99 -6.78 5.83 9.99
CA THR A 99 -6.07 4.56 9.94
C THR A 99 -5.35 4.46 8.62
N LYS A 100 -4.10 4.05 8.67
CA LYS A 100 -3.30 3.86 7.46
C LYS A 100 -2.44 2.61 7.64
N LEU A 101 -1.88 2.14 6.56
CA LEU A 101 -1.01 0.97 6.58
C LEU A 101 0.43 1.45 6.47
N THR A 102 1.25 1.12 7.45
CA THR A 102 2.67 1.40 7.38
C THR A 102 3.34 0.19 6.75
N ALA A 103 3.91 0.38 5.59
CA ALA A 103 4.50 -0.72 4.83
C ALA A 103 5.81 -1.18 5.44
N SER A 104 5.91 -2.48 5.67
CA SER A 104 7.18 -3.09 6.04
C SER A 104 7.87 -3.60 4.79
N LYS A 105 7.10 -4.16 3.86
CA LYS A 105 7.61 -4.66 2.60
C LYS A 105 6.63 -4.36 1.49
N VAL A 106 7.14 -4.05 0.32
CA VAL A 106 6.32 -3.80 -0.85
C VAL A 106 6.81 -4.75 -1.93
N HIS A 107 5.90 -5.54 -2.49
CA HIS A 107 6.24 -6.51 -3.50
C HIS A 107 5.72 -6.04 -4.85
N PHE A 108 6.62 -5.97 -5.82
CA PHE A 108 6.27 -5.47 -7.13
C PHE A 108 5.89 -6.64 -8.02
N VAL A 109 4.63 -6.70 -8.40
CA VAL A 109 4.10 -7.86 -9.10
C VAL A 109 3.55 -7.50 -10.48
N GLY A 110 3.93 -6.36 -11.00
CA GLY A 110 3.38 -5.91 -12.27
C GLY A 110 3.74 -6.80 -13.44
N PRO A 111 2.94 -6.74 -14.48
CA PRO A 111 3.23 -7.54 -15.67
C PRO A 111 4.49 -7.01 -16.33
N LYS A 112 5.34 -7.93 -16.71
CA LYS A 112 6.59 -7.53 -17.29
C LYS A 112 6.45 -6.86 -18.62
N SER A 113 5.45 -7.21 -19.35
CA SER A 113 5.31 -6.68 -20.69
C SER A 113 4.92 -5.21 -20.69
N GLU A 114 4.32 -4.76 -19.64
CA GLU A 114 3.90 -3.38 -19.62
C GLU A 114 4.91 -2.48 -19.03
N VAL A 115 5.81 -3.03 -18.26
CA VAL A 115 6.76 -2.22 -17.60
C VAL A 115 8.07 -2.69 -17.98
N PRO A 116 8.69 -2.02 -18.84
CA PRO A 116 9.99 -2.42 -19.26
C PRO A 116 10.92 -2.36 -18.11
N VAL A 117 10.51 -2.01 -17.06
CA VAL A 117 11.29 -1.98 -15.99
C VAL A 117 11.58 -3.23 -15.53
N VAL A 118 12.67 -3.50 -15.36
CA VAL A 118 13.00 -4.59 -14.86
C VAL A 118 13.16 -4.44 -13.51
N VAL A 119 12.41 -5.05 -12.80
CA VAL A 119 12.59 -5.08 -11.45
C VAL A 119 13.83 -5.74 -11.20
N PRO A 120 14.66 -5.24 -10.52
CA PRO A 120 15.90 -5.82 -10.23
C PRO A 120 15.63 -7.15 -9.76
N ASP A 121 16.23 -8.02 -10.28
CA ASP A 121 16.05 -9.22 -9.98
C ASP A 121 16.03 -9.45 -8.72
N MET A 122 15.42 -9.35 -8.34
CA MET A 122 15.34 -9.54 -7.16
C MET A 122 14.95 -10.72 -6.95
N ASP A 123 15.07 -10.95 -7.73
CA ASP A 123 14.75 -11.66 -7.63
C ASP A 123 14.34 -12.27 -7.86
N THR A 124 14.10 -12.56 -8.10
CA THR A 124 13.62 -12.94 -8.27
C THR A 124 13.23 -13.36 -8.49
N PRO A 125 13.20 -13.94 -8.48
CA PRO A 125 12.68 -14.42 -8.78
C PRO A 125 12.06 -14.57 -8.80
N SER A 126 11.75 -14.69 -8.73
CA SER A 126 11.12 -14.72 -8.66
C SER A 126 10.43 -14.49 -8.55
N GLY A 127 10.13 -14.26 -8.66
CA GLY A 127 9.40 -13.97 -8.49
C GLY A 127 8.82 -14.40 -8.34
N GLU A 128 8.83 -14.98 -8.33
CA GLU A 128 8.28 -15.44 -8.03
C GLU A 128 7.94 -15.55 -7.19
N ASP A 129 8.07 -15.56 -6.88
CA ASP A 129 7.71 -15.64 -5.95
C ASP A 129 6.75 -15.10 -5.47
N LEU A 130 6.11 -15.02 -5.49
CA LEU A 130 5.26 -14.50 -5.00
C LEU A 130 4.20 -14.58 -5.44
N VAL A 131 3.81 -14.80 -5.49
CA VAL A 131 2.84 -14.72 -5.81
C VAL A 131 2.37 -15.12 -6.00
#